data_26f33fe8ea10a87c8d3a6fc30debd5a4
#
_entry.id   26f33fe8ea10a87c8d3a6fc30debd5a4
#
_cell.length_a   1.000
_cell.length_b   1.000
_cell.length_c   1.000
_cell.angle_alpha   90.00
_cell.angle_beta   90.00
_cell.angle_gamma   90.00
#
_symmetry.space_group_name_H-M   'P 1'
#
loop_
_entity.id
_entity.type
_entity.pdbx_description
1 polymer ?
#
loop_
_entity_poly.entity_id
_entity_poly.type
_entity_poly.pdbx_seq_one_letter_code
_entity_poly.pdbx_strand_id
1 'polypeptide(L)'
;MSHPRSSTMRSSTSLLALLFLLYTVPVVAHGGHSKVPEGEATSDEPIDLRLWLHILIMTLTFGLLFPLGMVLGLVRSRWHVPCQTLATVLFVPAYFLGHMHKGRQFAMPHIHAYFANVVLLMLVAQVGLGAGLKLHLEKKGGWIGKVFGGKGGLYGRRVVVLVHGLVGRIFPVVSWVQMLFGGIVAMGYCRGDHLGQCLAHFIMGSAFIGYGIVMTILLLVGQAWLRRTGKSQEFFDSIIIALWGCVNTFTEHRWGGPWVKNDLQHTSMGIVWWCAGLLGVWLSRSRGGRPRRNILPGLVILMTGWAMSAHPQDLPLSTMVHSVFGYTLMAAGATRIIEICFVLKDSRGGGEPNSWQHLPPFLLYASGFLFMGATEEQMNLLSAANVTHVSYILILYSISFLLYLFVNILLHIYATHTWPDDESNGQIALARKQSHSRNVSFVGPIGGRGGSRSRNSSAMPSPFLDVPEEDAEGRAGLGMNGSANGALRKPKPRLPTTHKVTDSQQVRDAEEFELEGLISDVDEDAEDVSPVERNKKLQKAKEEV
;
A
#
# COMPACT_ATOMS: atom_id res chain seq x y z
N MET A 1 -50.64 -22.95 12.14
CA MET A 1 -49.43 -23.71 12.44
C MET A 1 -48.25 -22.80 12.23
N SER A 2 -47.71 -22.30 13.32
CA SER A 2 -46.65 -21.32 13.40
C SER A 2 -45.29 -22.00 13.43
N HIS A 3 -44.40 -21.70 12.49
CA HIS A 3 -43.00 -22.11 12.53
C HIS A 3 -42.16 -21.10 13.31
N PRO A 4 -41.29 -21.53 14.22
CA PRO A 4 -40.44 -20.60 14.98
C PRO A 4 -39.16 -20.24 14.17
N ARG A 5 -39.01 -18.97 13.82
CA ARG A 5 -37.74 -18.37 13.45
C ARG A 5 -36.97 -17.98 14.73
N SER A 6 -36.08 -18.81 15.22
CA SER A 6 -35.15 -18.40 16.27
C SER A 6 -33.93 -19.32 16.35
N SER A 7 -32.94 -19.17 15.51
CA SER A 7 -31.63 -19.80 15.75
C SER A 7 -30.39 -18.96 15.41
N THR A 8 -30.53 -17.86 14.71
CA THR A 8 -29.35 -17.03 14.29
C THR A 8 -28.92 -15.97 15.31
N MET A 9 -29.79 -15.59 16.25
CA MET A 9 -29.50 -14.55 17.23
C MET A 9 -28.63 -15.02 18.42
N ARG A 10 -28.58 -16.33 18.70
CA ARG A 10 -27.78 -16.88 19.83
C ARG A 10 -26.27 -16.92 19.57
N SER A 11 -25.83 -17.02 18.33
CA SER A 11 -24.41 -17.16 17.98
C SER A 11 -23.63 -15.84 18.11
N SER A 12 -24.25 -14.71 17.74
CA SER A 12 -23.57 -13.41 17.75
C SER A 12 -23.40 -12.79 19.14
N THR A 13 -24.37 -13.02 20.03
CA THR A 13 -24.30 -12.60 21.45
C THR A 13 -23.23 -13.36 22.21
N SER A 14 -22.99 -14.62 21.84
CA SER A 14 -21.95 -15.44 22.47
C SER A 14 -20.54 -14.98 22.11
N LEU A 15 -20.31 -14.52 20.87
CA LEU A 15 -19.00 -14.01 20.44
C LEU A 15 -18.67 -12.66 21.11
N LEU A 16 -19.65 -11.76 21.21
CA LEU A 16 -19.50 -10.48 21.89
C LEU A 16 -19.29 -10.68 23.41
N ALA A 17 -20.00 -11.62 24.01
CA ALA A 17 -19.82 -11.99 25.42
C ALA A 17 -18.44 -12.60 25.67
N LEU A 18 -17.93 -13.44 24.76
CA LEU A 18 -16.58 -14.02 24.84
C LEU A 18 -15.48 -12.94 24.72
N LEU A 19 -15.64 -12.00 23.81
CA LEU A 19 -14.70 -10.87 23.64
C LEU A 19 -14.75 -9.92 24.85
N PHE A 20 -15.93 -9.69 25.42
CA PHE A 20 -16.10 -8.91 26.64
C PHE A 20 -15.47 -9.61 27.85
N LEU A 21 -15.63 -10.94 27.95
CA LEU A 21 -14.98 -11.76 28.98
C LEU A 21 -13.45 -11.72 28.86
N LEU A 22 -12.92 -11.75 27.64
CA LEU A 22 -11.47 -11.62 27.39
C LEU A 22 -10.93 -10.26 27.86
N TYR A 23 -11.73 -9.19 27.73
CA TYR A 23 -11.35 -7.85 28.20
C TYR A 23 -11.49 -7.67 29.72
N THR A 24 -12.47 -8.30 30.33
CA THR A 24 -12.77 -8.15 31.77
C THR A 24 -12.01 -9.12 32.68
N VAL A 25 -11.35 -10.14 32.11
CA VAL A 25 -10.42 -10.95 32.90
C VAL A 25 -9.16 -10.11 33.09
N PRO A 26 -8.96 -9.46 34.27
CA PRO A 26 -7.65 -8.95 34.60
C PRO A 26 -6.74 -10.16 34.57
N VAL A 27 -5.72 -10.16 33.73
CA VAL A 27 -4.62 -11.10 33.87
C VAL A 27 -3.97 -10.74 35.20
N VAL A 28 -4.49 -11.31 36.27
CA VAL A 28 -3.79 -11.39 37.55
C VAL A 28 -2.59 -12.27 37.21
N ALA A 29 -1.48 -11.61 36.87
CA ALA A 29 -0.20 -12.26 36.86
C ALA A 29 -0.05 -12.89 38.26
N HIS A 30 -0.26 -14.19 38.34
CA HIS A 30 0.09 -14.91 39.55
C HIS A 30 1.58 -14.60 39.78
N GLY A 31 1.87 -13.91 40.87
CA GLY A 31 3.21 -13.65 41.36
C GLY A 31 3.93 -14.96 41.73
N GLY A 32 4.15 -15.78 40.73
CA GLY A 32 5.17 -16.83 40.76
C GLY A 32 6.50 -16.10 40.61
N HIS A 33 7.44 -16.32 41.52
CA HIS A 33 8.81 -15.88 41.43
C HIS A 33 9.28 -16.04 39.99
N SER A 34 9.62 -14.95 39.32
CA SER A 34 10.06 -14.97 37.92
C SER A 34 11.30 -15.86 37.88
N LYS A 35 11.25 -16.93 37.10
CA LYS A 35 12.39 -17.81 36.84
C LYS A 35 13.47 -17.13 35.96
N VAL A 36 13.32 -15.85 35.73
CA VAL A 36 14.27 -15.03 34.99
C VAL A 36 15.31 -14.54 35.98
N PRO A 37 16.61 -14.83 35.76
CA PRO A 37 17.70 -14.35 36.59
C PRO A 37 17.66 -12.82 36.72
N GLU A 38 18.15 -12.32 37.85
CA GLU A 38 18.17 -10.87 38.12
C GLU A 38 19.08 -10.16 37.10
N GLY A 39 18.52 -9.17 36.39
CA GLY A 39 19.24 -8.46 35.33
C GLY A 39 19.09 -9.04 33.93
N GLU A 40 18.53 -10.24 33.78
CA GLU A 40 18.28 -10.85 32.47
C GLU A 40 16.90 -10.53 31.90
N ALA A 41 16.77 -10.71 30.57
CA ALA A 41 15.53 -10.47 29.83
C ALA A 41 14.61 -11.69 29.77
N THR A 42 15.24 -12.86 29.66
CA THR A 42 14.57 -14.15 29.46
C THR A 42 15.25 -15.21 30.30
N SER A 43 14.53 -16.28 30.62
CA SER A 43 15.14 -17.48 31.17
C SER A 43 15.83 -18.31 30.09
N ASP A 44 16.76 -19.18 30.50
CA ASP A 44 17.50 -20.10 29.61
C ASP A 44 16.62 -21.24 29.05
N GLU A 45 15.40 -21.38 29.54
CA GLU A 45 14.49 -22.42 29.09
C GLU A 45 14.17 -22.28 27.58
N PRO A 46 14.03 -23.38 26.84
CA PRO A 46 13.66 -23.34 25.44
C PRO A 46 12.21 -22.84 25.27
N ILE A 47 11.92 -22.31 24.08
CA ILE A 47 10.55 -21.97 23.67
C ILE A 47 9.76 -23.28 23.56
N ASP A 48 8.68 -23.40 24.34
CA ASP A 48 7.81 -24.56 24.31
C ASP A 48 6.84 -24.58 23.11
N LEU A 49 6.21 -25.71 22.86
CA LEU A 49 5.27 -25.86 21.74
C LEU A 49 4.10 -24.85 21.81
N ARG A 50 3.64 -24.48 23.02
CA ARG A 50 2.53 -23.55 23.19
C ARG A 50 2.89 -22.16 22.71
N LEU A 51 4.10 -21.71 23.07
CA LEU A 51 4.61 -20.41 22.62
C LEU A 51 4.90 -20.42 21.10
N TRP A 52 5.42 -21.52 20.54
CA TRP A 52 5.55 -21.68 19.09
C TRP A 52 4.19 -21.60 18.38
N LEU A 53 3.16 -22.27 18.89
CA LEU A 53 1.82 -22.19 18.31
C LEU A 53 1.23 -20.78 18.43
N HIS A 54 1.45 -20.09 19.58
CA HIS A 54 1.09 -18.68 19.70
C HIS A 54 1.73 -17.83 18.60
N ILE A 55 3.04 -17.93 18.41
CA ILE A 55 3.79 -17.15 17.40
C ILE A 55 3.25 -17.45 16.00
N LEU A 56 3.11 -18.72 15.64
CA LEU A 56 2.67 -19.13 14.30
C LEU A 56 1.23 -18.68 14.00
N ILE A 57 0.29 -18.92 14.92
CA ILE A 57 -1.11 -18.55 14.70
C ILE A 57 -1.28 -17.03 14.72
N MET A 58 -0.58 -16.30 15.58
CA MET A 58 -0.61 -14.83 15.58
C MET A 58 -0.02 -14.26 14.30
N THR A 59 1.09 -14.81 13.79
CA THR A 59 1.69 -14.40 12.51
C THR A 59 0.73 -14.66 11.35
N LEU A 60 0.09 -15.83 11.29
CA LEU A 60 -0.93 -16.13 10.29
C LEU A 60 -2.12 -15.17 10.37
N THR A 61 -2.60 -14.92 11.58
CA THR A 61 -3.80 -14.12 11.82
C THR A 61 -3.56 -12.64 11.51
N PHE A 62 -2.54 -12.04 12.12
CA PHE A 62 -2.25 -10.62 11.99
C PHE A 62 -1.41 -10.27 10.76
N GLY A 63 -0.55 -11.19 10.33
CA GLY A 63 0.30 -10.99 9.15
C GLY A 63 -0.40 -11.25 7.82
N LEU A 64 -1.38 -12.18 7.78
CA LEU A 64 -2.03 -12.58 6.53
C LEU A 64 -3.54 -12.36 6.55
N LEU A 65 -4.29 -12.94 7.50
CA LEU A 65 -5.76 -12.99 7.44
C LEU A 65 -6.42 -11.61 7.66
N PHE A 66 -5.99 -10.83 8.65
CA PHE A 66 -6.55 -9.50 8.87
C PHE A 66 -6.24 -8.53 7.72
N PRO A 67 -5.01 -8.45 7.17
CA PRO A 67 -4.74 -7.64 5.98
C PRO A 67 -5.54 -8.08 4.75
N LEU A 68 -5.67 -9.39 4.50
CA LEU A 68 -6.52 -9.92 3.43
C LEU A 68 -7.98 -9.53 3.64
N GLY A 69 -8.50 -9.74 4.86
CA GLY A 69 -9.85 -9.34 5.20
C GLY A 69 -10.09 -7.83 5.09
N MET A 70 -9.10 -6.98 5.41
CA MET A 70 -9.16 -5.55 5.18
C MET A 70 -9.34 -5.22 3.69
N VAL A 71 -8.53 -5.81 2.81
CA VAL A 71 -8.64 -5.56 1.36
C VAL A 71 -9.98 -6.06 0.82
N LEU A 72 -10.45 -7.25 1.27
CA LEU A 72 -11.77 -7.76 0.93
C LEU A 72 -12.89 -6.81 1.37
N GLY A 73 -12.72 -6.12 2.50
CA GLY A 73 -13.65 -5.07 2.96
C GLY A 73 -13.62 -3.83 2.08
N LEU A 74 -12.43 -3.38 1.64
CA LEU A 74 -12.29 -2.23 0.75
C LEU A 74 -12.97 -2.45 -0.60
N VAL A 75 -12.93 -3.67 -1.12
CA VAL A 75 -13.61 -4.05 -2.37
C VAL A 75 -15.04 -4.58 -2.16
N ARG A 76 -15.58 -4.47 -0.94
CA ARG A 76 -16.93 -4.91 -0.59
C ARG A 76 -17.23 -6.37 -0.93
N SER A 77 -16.22 -7.23 -0.85
CA SER A 77 -16.36 -8.66 -1.11
C SER A 77 -17.19 -9.34 -0.02
N ARG A 78 -18.08 -10.26 -0.44
CA ARG A 78 -18.82 -11.16 0.48
C ARG A 78 -17.91 -11.97 1.40
N TRP A 79 -16.63 -12.13 1.03
CA TRP A 79 -15.65 -12.88 1.79
C TRP A 79 -15.01 -12.07 2.93
N HIS A 80 -15.26 -10.74 3.03
CA HIS A 80 -14.76 -9.92 4.13
C HIS A 80 -15.14 -10.50 5.51
N VAL A 81 -16.43 -10.69 5.75
CA VAL A 81 -16.91 -11.18 7.05
C VAL A 81 -16.42 -12.60 7.37
N PRO A 82 -16.51 -13.60 6.47
CA PRO A 82 -15.94 -14.93 6.71
C PRO A 82 -14.45 -14.91 7.06
N CYS A 83 -13.65 -14.14 6.32
CA CYS A 83 -12.20 -14.01 6.55
C CYS A 83 -11.90 -13.40 7.93
N GLN A 84 -12.55 -12.28 8.28
CA GLN A 84 -12.37 -11.62 9.57
C GLN A 84 -12.86 -12.49 10.73
N THR A 85 -13.95 -13.25 10.55
CA THR A 85 -14.44 -14.20 11.56
C THR A 85 -13.43 -15.33 11.78
N LEU A 86 -12.88 -15.91 10.70
CA LEU A 86 -11.85 -16.94 10.81
C LEU A 86 -10.62 -16.42 11.56
N ALA A 87 -10.14 -15.23 11.20
CA ALA A 87 -9.01 -14.59 11.89
C ALA A 87 -9.30 -14.39 13.37
N THR A 88 -10.50 -13.91 13.73
CA THR A 88 -10.90 -13.70 15.12
C THR A 88 -11.02 -15.02 15.89
N VAL A 89 -11.54 -16.07 15.25
CA VAL A 89 -11.65 -17.42 15.88
C VAL A 89 -10.28 -18.02 16.14
N LEU A 90 -9.31 -17.84 15.23
CA LEU A 90 -7.93 -18.31 15.42
C LEU A 90 -7.18 -17.49 16.46
N PHE A 91 -7.44 -16.18 16.54
CA PHE A 91 -6.83 -15.30 17.54
C PHE A 91 -7.12 -15.76 18.98
N VAL A 92 -8.37 -16.16 19.29
CA VAL A 92 -8.77 -16.49 20.66
C VAL A 92 -7.90 -17.60 21.30
N PRO A 93 -7.77 -18.81 20.72
CA PRO A 93 -6.90 -19.82 21.30
C PRO A 93 -5.42 -19.40 21.30
N ALA A 94 -4.96 -18.69 20.28
CA ALA A 94 -3.58 -18.22 20.24
C ALA A 94 -3.28 -17.22 21.37
N TYR A 95 -4.23 -16.33 21.72
CA TYR A 95 -4.10 -15.44 22.86
C TYR A 95 -3.88 -16.20 24.16
N PHE A 96 -4.69 -17.23 24.42
CA PHE A 96 -4.53 -18.06 25.62
C PHE A 96 -3.22 -18.86 25.61
N LEU A 97 -2.79 -19.39 24.46
CA LEU A 97 -1.52 -20.11 24.35
C LEU A 97 -0.33 -19.22 24.77
N GLY A 98 -0.36 -17.92 24.42
CA GLY A 98 0.65 -16.95 24.84
C GLY A 98 0.69 -16.68 26.35
N HIS A 99 -0.42 -16.94 27.08
CA HIS A 99 -0.48 -16.82 28.54
C HIS A 99 -0.22 -18.13 29.27
N MET A 100 -0.37 -19.28 28.58
CA MET A 100 -0.30 -20.62 29.18
C MET A 100 1.01 -21.36 28.87
N HIS A 101 1.98 -20.70 28.22
CA HIS A 101 3.28 -21.32 27.95
C HIS A 101 4.04 -21.57 29.25
N LYS A 102 4.84 -22.62 29.28
CA LYS A 102 5.62 -23.04 30.45
C LYS A 102 7.13 -23.06 30.24
N GLY A 103 7.57 -22.91 28.98
CA GLY A 103 8.97 -22.82 28.62
C GLY A 103 9.59 -21.48 29.01
N ARG A 104 10.30 -20.88 28.09
CA ARG A 104 10.99 -19.59 28.27
C ARG A 104 10.12 -18.55 28.96
N GLN A 105 10.60 -17.99 30.05
CA GLN A 105 9.94 -16.95 30.81
C GLN A 105 10.55 -15.58 30.43
N PHE A 106 9.76 -14.52 30.56
CA PHE A 106 10.13 -13.16 30.20
C PHE A 106 10.08 -12.24 31.41
N ALA A 107 11.07 -11.36 31.55
CA ALA A 107 11.06 -10.36 32.60
C ALA A 107 9.84 -9.42 32.45
N MET A 108 9.07 -9.28 33.51
CA MET A 108 7.90 -8.38 33.55
C MET A 108 8.27 -7.09 34.27
N PRO A 109 7.72 -5.95 33.85
CA PRO A 109 6.80 -5.73 32.71
C PRO A 109 7.55 -5.64 31.37
N HIS A 110 6.92 -6.06 30.28
CA HIS A 110 7.52 -5.94 28.94
C HIS A 110 6.55 -5.33 27.93
N ILE A 111 7.12 -4.67 26.92
CA ILE A 111 6.37 -3.85 25.95
C ILE A 111 5.34 -4.65 25.17
N HIS A 112 5.63 -5.92 24.79
CA HIS A 112 4.71 -6.78 24.06
C HIS A 112 3.41 -7.01 24.83
N ALA A 113 3.47 -7.21 26.15
CA ALA A 113 2.28 -7.40 26.98
C ALA A 113 1.44 -6.11 27.09
N TYR A 114 2.09 -4.95 27.25
CA TYR A 114 1.38 -3.66 27.30
C TYR A 114 0.71 -3.34 25.97
N PHE A 115 1.45 -3.48 24.87
CA PHE A 115 0.95 -3.12 23.56
C PHE A 115 -0.11 -4.11 23.06
N ALA A 116 -0.09 -5.37 23.54
CA ALA A 116 -1.15 -6.35 23.29
C ALA A 116 -2.53 -5.86 23.72
N ASN A 117 -2.62 -5.06 24.81
CA ASN A 117 -3.90 -4.49 25.25
C ASN A 117 -4.44 -3.47 24.25
N VAL A 118 -3.56 -2.68 23.60
CA VAL A 118 -3.94 -1.73 22.54
C VAL A 118 -4.50 -2.49 21.33
N VAL A 119 -3.81 -3.55 20.89
CA VAL A 119 -4.24 -4.39 19.76
C VAL A 119 -5.57 -5.09 20.09
N LEU A 120 -5.72 -5.62 21.30
CA LEU A 120 -6.96 -6.27 21.75
C LEU A 120 -8.13 -5.28 21.75
N LEU A 121 -7.93 -4.06 22.28
CA LEU A 121 -8.95 -3.01 22.29
C LEU A 121 -9.37 -2.64 20.86
N MET A 122 -8.40 -2.48 19.96
CA MET A 122 -8.68 -2.19 18.55
C MET A 122 -9.43 -3.35 17.88
N LEU A 123 -9.06 -4.59 18.16
CA LEU A 123 -9.76 -5.78 17.63
C LEU A 123 -11.20 -5.85 18.13
N VAL A 124 -11.42 -5.66 19.43
CA VAL A 124 -12.77 -5.65 20.03
C VAL A 124 -13.61 -4.53 19.41
N ALA A 125 -13.05 -3.34 19.26
CA ALA A 125 -13.72 -2.22 18.59
C ALA A 125 -14.08 -2.57 17.14
N GLN A 126 -13.14 -3.13 16.36
CA GLN A 126 -13.36 -3.53 14.97
C GLN A 126 -14.46 -4.58 14.83
N VAL A 127 -14.41 -5.63 15.64
CA VAL A 127 -15.44 -6.69 15.64
C VAL A 127 -16.79 -6.13 16.08
N GLY A 128 -16.82 -5.29 17.13
CA GLY A 128 -18.04 -4.65 17.62
C GLY A 128 -18.70 -3.73 16.59
N LEU A 129 -17.90 -2.85 15.97
CA LEU A 129 -18.39 -1.96 14.92
C LEU A 129 -18.85 -2.75 13.68
N GLY A 130 -18.06 -3.75 13.24
CA GLY A 130 -18.43 -4.62 12.12
C GLY A 130 -19.69 -5.43 12.38
N ALA A 131 -19.84 -6.00 13.57
CA ALA A 131 -21.07 -6.71 13.97
C ALA A 131 -22.27 -5.76 14.02
N GLY A 132 -22.09 -4.55 14.55
CA GLY A 132 -23.12 -3.51 14.57
C GLY A 132 -23.64 -3.18 13.16
N LEU A 133 -22.71 -3.00 12.21
CA LEU A 133 -23.05 -2.74 10.81
C LEU A 133 -23.73 -3.96 10.14
N LYS A 134 -23.19 -5.17 10.32
CA LYS A 134 -23.75 -6.40 9.74
C LYS A 134 -25.14 -6.76 10.27
N LEU A 135 -25.36 -6.56 11.56
CA LEU A 135 -26.65 -6.86 12.20
C LEU A 135 -27.66 -5.71 12.09
N HIS A 136 -27.26 -4.62 11.44
CA HIS A 136 -28.08 -3.41 11.31
C HIS A 136 -28.69 -2.92 12.65
N LEU A 137 -27.85 -2.96 13.70
CA LEU A 137 -28.27 -2.54 15.05
C LEU A 137 -28.62 -1.04 15.11
N GLU A 138 -28.21 -0.26 14.11
CA GLU A 138 -28.55 1.14 13.92
C GLU A 138 -29.96 1.37 13.33
N LYS A 139 -30.64 0.35 12.80
CA LYS A 139 -31.99 0.48 12.23
C LYS A 139 -33.02 0.83 13.30
N LYS A 140 -34.09 1.54 12.91
CA LYS A 140 -35.22 1.87 13.80
C LYS A 140 -35.73 0.63 14.50
N GLY A 141 -35.69 0.62 15.84
CA GLY A 141 -36.08 -0.52 16.68
C GLY A 141 -34.91 -1.30 17.30
N GLY A 142 -33.69 -1.19 16.78
CA GLY A 142 -32.49 -1.70 17.44
C GLY A 142 -32.05 -0.81 18.61
N TRP A 143 -31.23 -1.35 19.53
CA TRP A 143 -30.72 -0.60 20.68
C TRP A 143 -29.95 0.66 20.24
N ILE A 144 -29.07 0.54 19.26
CA ILE A 144 -28.31 1.67 18.71
C ILE A 144 -29.26 2.64 17.97
N GLY A 145 -30.27 2.12 17.26
CA GLY A 145 -31.28 2.95 16.60
C GLY A 145 -32.18 3.73 17.58
N LYS A 146 -32.33 3.28 18.81
CA LYS A 146 -33.00 4.04 19.90
C LYS A 146 -32.14 5.19 20.41
N VAL A 147 -30.81 5.00 20.47
CA VAL A 147 -29.86 6.02 20.94
C VAL A 147 -29.59 7.09 19.86
N PHE A 148 -29.48 6.66 18.60
CA PHE A 148 -29.14 7.52 17.45
C PHE A 148 -30.30 7.69 16.45
N GLY A 149 -31.54 7.44 16.86
CA GLY A 149 -32.73 7.48 16.01
C GLY A 149 -33.09 8.87 15.45
N GLY A 150 -33.77 8.91 14.31
CA GLY A 150 -34.16 10.11 13.59
C GLY A 150 -33.13 10.54 12.53
N LYS A 151 -33.06 11.86 12.24
CA LYS A 151 -32.02 12.42 11.32
C LYS A 151 -30.59 12.13 11.80
N GLY A 152 -30.38 11.85 13.11
CA GLY A 152 -29.13 11.40 13.70
C GLY A 152 -28.70 9.97 13.35
N GLY A 153 -29.63 9.08 12.97
CA GLY A 153 -29.30 7.68 12.66
C GLY A 153 -28.46 7.49 11.41
N LEU A 154 -28.72 8.29 10.37
CA LEU A 154 -27.90 8.31 9.14
C LEU A 154 -26.50 8.87 9.40
N TYR A 155 -26.41 9.92 10.21
CA TYR A 155 -25.13 10.48 10.62
C TYR A 155 -24.33 9.48 11.47
N GLY A 156 -24.98 8.83 12.43
CA GLY A 156 -24.38 7.79 13.27
C GLY A 156 -23.81 6.63 12.45
N ARG A 157 -24.55 6.13 11.45
CA ARG A 157 -24.07 5.06 10.55
C ARG A 157 -22.83 5.49 9.76
N ARG A 158 -22.83 6.71 9.20
CA ARG A 158 -21.66 7.25 8.47
C ARG A 158 -20.42 7.30 9.37
N VAL A 159 -20.55 7.77 10.60
CA VAL A 159 -19.45 7.80 11.57
C VAL A 159 -18.95 6.40 11.88
N VAL A 160 -19.84 5.42 12.12
CA VAL A 160 -19.47 4.03 12.39
C VAL A 160 -18.71 3.42 11.21
N VAL A 161 -19.18 3.60 9.97
CA VAL A 161 -18.50 3.14 8.75
C VAL A 161 -17.12 3.78 8.61
N LEU A 162 -17.03 5.11 8.81
CA LEU A 162 -15.77 5.83 8.73
C LEU A 162 -14.76 5.33 9.78
N VAL A 163 -15.18 5.19 11.04
CA VAL A 163 -14.32 4.72 12.13
C VAL A 163 -13.90 3.28 11.88
N HIS A 164 -14.82 2.38 11.52
CA HIS A 164 -14.51 0.99 11.17
C HIS A 164 -13.50 0.91 10.02
N GLY A 165 -13.71 1.69 8.96
CA GLY A 165 -12.80 1.76 7.82
C GLY A 165 -11.42 2.33 8.17
N LEU A 166 -11.36 3.40 8.98
CA LEU A 166 -10.10 4.00 9.41
C LEU A 166 -9.30 3.05 10.31
N VAL A 167 -9.93 2.52 11.36
CA VAL A 167 -9.29 1.58 12.28
C VAL A 167 -8.85 0.33 11.53
N GLY A 168 -9.68 -0.19 10.61
CA GLY A 168 -9.33 -1.35 9.79
C GLY A 168 -8.10 -1.15 8.89
N ARG A 169 -7.88 0.07 8.37
CA ARG A 169 -6.68 0.41 7.56
C ARG A 169 -5.42 0.58 8.41
N ILE A 170 -5.55 1.09 9.64
CA ILE A 170 -4.43 1.26 10.57
C ILE A 170 -4.03 -0.07 11.22
N PHE A 171 -4.98 -0.99 11.38
CA PHE A 171 -4.80 -2.24 12.10
C PHE A 171 -3.61 -3.09 11.63
N PRO A 172 -3.32 -3.27 10.33
CA PRO A 172 -2.13 -4.00 9.89
C PRO A 172 -0.81 -3.38 10.34
N VAL A 173 -0.73 -2.04 10.40
CA VAL A 173 0.48 -1.33 10.87
C VAL A 173 0.69 -1.55 12.37
N VAL A 174 -0.37 -1.42 13.16
CA VAL A 174 -0.32 -1.66 14.61
C VAL A 174 0.01 -3.14 14.89
N SER A 175 -0.54 -4.06 14.11
CA SER A 175 -0.25 -5.49 14.19
C SER A 175 1.21 -5.80 13.87
N TRP A 176 1.79 -5.14 12.85
CA TRP A 176 3.21 -5.25 12.53
C TRP A 176 4.09 -4.87 13.72
N VAL A 177 3.81 -3.72 14.35
CA VAL A 177 4.55 -3.25 15.53
C VAL A 177 4.44 -4.25 16.68
N GLN A 178 3.24 -4.82 16.92
CA GLN A 178 3.04 -5.84 17.96
C GLN A 178 3.82 -7.13 17.68
N MET A 179 3.89 -7.56 16.42
CA MET A 179 4.69 -8.74 16.03
C MET A 179 6.19 -8.48 16.25
N LEU A 180 6.69 -7.29 15.93
CA LEU A 180 8.09 -6.90 16.22
C LEU A 180 8.38 -6.91 17.71
N PHE A 181 7.49 -6.32 18.54
CA PHE A 181 7.64 -6.38 20.00
C PHE A 181 7.62 -7.81 20.52
N GLY A 182 6.82 -8.70 19.90
CA GLY A 182 6.83 -10.12 20.23
C GLY A 182 8.19 -10.76 19.95
N GLY A 183 8.78 -10.52 18.79
CA GLY A 183 10.11 -11.00 18.42
C GLY A 183 11.21 -10.46 19.33
N ILE A 184 11.21 -9.15 19.60
CA ILE A 184 12.16 -8.47 20.49
C ILE A 184 12.12 -9.09 21.90
N VAL A 185 10.91 -9.27 22.47
CA VAL A 185 10.75 -9.85 23.80
C VAL A 185 11.09 -11.34 23.82
N ALA A 186 10.69 -12.11 22.80
CA ALA A 186 10.97 -13.54 22.71
C ALA A 186 12.47 -13.84 22.68
N MET A 187 13.26 -12.95 22.09
CA MET A 187 14.73 -13.08 21.98
C MET A 187 15.50 -12.31 23.07
N GLY A 188 14.82 -11.48 23.87
CA GLY A 188 15.44 -10.68 24.91
C GLY A 188 16.25 -9.48 24.40
N TYR A 189 15.99 -9.02 23.17
CA TYR A 189 16.73 -7.93 22.51
C TYR A 189 16.32 -6.54 22.99
N CYS A 190 17.09 -5.52 22.56
CA CYS A 190 16.82 -4.10 22.77
C CYS A 190 16.79 -3.72 24.26
N ARG A 191 17.84 -4.03 25.02
CA ARG A 191 17.93 -3.70 26.43
C ARG A 191 19.22 -2.96 26.79
N GLY A 192 19.21 -2.30 27.96
CA GLY A 192 20.37 -1.60 28.50
C GLY A 192 20.91 -0.56 27.52
N ASP A 193 22.22 -0.54 27.36
CA ASP A 193 22.94 0.41 26.51
C ASP A 193 22.72 0.19 25.02
N HIS A 194 22.26 -1.01 24.60
CA HIS A 194 21.97 -1.36 23.20
C HIS A 194 20.56 -0.97 22.76
N LEU A 195 19.70 -0.47 23.66
CA LEU A 195 18.31 -0.16 23.36
C LEU A 195 18.14 0.78 22.16
N GLY A 196 18.90 1.87 22.12
CA GLY A 196 18.79 2.87 21.06
C GLY A 196 19.16 2.32 19.70
N GLN A 197 20.31 1.65 19.60
CA GLN A 197 20.79 1.04 18.37
C GLN A 197 19.85 -0.06 17.87
N CYS A 198 19.41 -0.95 18.76
CA CYS A 198 18.50 -2.03 18.43
C CYS A 198 17.15 -1.49 17.91
N LEU A 199 16.54 -0.54 18.61
CA LEU A 199 15.29 0.09 18.15
C LEU A 199 15.46 0.82 16.82
N ALA A 200 16.59 1.50 16.59
CA ALA A 200 16.88 2.14 15.32
C ALA A 200 16.82 1.15 14.15
N HIS A 201 17.37 -0.07 14.31
CA HIS A 201 17.31 -1.12 13.27
C HIS A 201 15.86 -1.53 12.98
N PHE A 202 15.04 -1.76 14.00
CA PHE A 202 13.63 -2.12 13.79
C PHE A 202 12.80 -0.98 13.21
N ILE A 203 13.01 0.26 13.65
CA ILE A 203 12.28 1.44 13.14
C ILE A 203 12.66 1.73 11.69
N MET A 204 13.97 1.83 11.39
CA MET A 204 14.45 2.15 10.05
C MET A 204 14.14 1.03 9.06
N GLY A 205 14.36 -0.24 9.45
CA GLY A 205 14.03 -1.37 8.61
C GLY A 205 12.53 -1.43 8.29
N SER A 206 11.67 -1.19 9.29
CA SER A 206 10.22 -1.07 9.08
C SER A 206 9.85 0.11 8.17
N ALA A 207 10.57 1.24 8.27
CA ALA A 207 10.35 2.38 7.40
C ALA A 207 10.69 2.06 5.93
N PHE A 208 11.78 1.32 5.66
CA PHE A 208 12.12 0.87 4.31
C PHE A 208 11.05 -0.09 3.75
N ILE A 209 10.59 -1.07 4.54
CA ILE A 209 9.50 -1.98 4.14
C ILE A 209 8.22 -1.19 3.88
N GLY A 210 7.82 -0.34 4.83
CA GLY A 210 6.60 0.46 4.72
C GLY A 210 6.63 1.39 3.49
N TYR A 211 7.78 2.01 3.21
CA TYR A 211 7.93 2.84 2.03
C TYR A 211 7.94 2.03 0.74
N GLY A 212 8.55 0.85 0.75
CA GLY A 212 8.44 -0.12 -0.34
C GLY A 212 6.98 -0.49 -0.65
N ILE A 213 6.16 -0.72 0.41
CA ILE A 213 4.71 -0.96 0.27
C ILE A 213 4.01 0.25 -0.37
N VAL A 214 4.30 1.47 0.10
CA VAL A 214 3.74 2.70 -0.50
C VAL A 214 4.13 2.84 -1.97
N MET A 215 5.38 2.58 -2.34
CA MET A 215 5.83 2.58 -3.74
C MET A 215 5.09 1.54 -4.58
N THR A 216 4.87 0.33 -4.04
CA THR A 216 4.12 -0.73 -4.73
C THR A 216 2.65 -0.32 -4.92
N ILE A 217 2.03 0.30 -3.92
CA ILE A 217 0.66 0.87 -4.03
C ILE A 217 0.62 1.95 -5.11
N LEU A 218 1.58 2.89 -5.11
CA LEU A 218 1.65 3.93 -6.13
C LEU A 218 1.85 3.37 -7.54
N LEU A 219 2.68 2.32 -7.66
CA LEU A 219 2.95 1.66 -8.93
C LEU A 219 1.70 1.00 -9.51
N LEU A 220 0.97 0.23 -8.73
CA LEU A 220 -0.10 -0.63 -9.21
C LEU A 220 -1.48 0.05 -9.22
N VAL A 221 -1.79 0.84 -8.19
CA VAL A 221 -3.15 1.38 -8.00
C VAL A 221 -3.19 2.89 -7.72
N GLY A 222 -2.07 3.50 -7.35
CA GLY A 222 -2.01 4.89 -6.88
C GLY A 222 -1.84 5.95 -7.98
N GLN A 223 -1.67 5.57 -9.24
CA GLN A 223 -1.35 6.52 -10.33
C GLN A 223 -2.44 7.57 -10.56
N ALA A 224 -3.71 7.19 -10.43
CA ALA A 224 -4.83 8.12 -10.56
C ALA A 224 -4.83 9.18 -9.45
N TRP A 225 -4.57 8.78 -8.22
CA TRP A 225 -4.40 9.69 -7.08
C TRP A 225 -3.22 10.65 -7.29
N LEU A 226 -2.06 10.12 -7.71
CA LEU A 226 -0.88 10.93 -7.98
C LEU A 226 -1.16 12.02 -9.04
N ARG A 227 -1.85 11.66 -10.13
CA ARG A 227 -2.28 12.63 -11.16
C ARG A 227 -3.20 13.72 -10.61
N ARG A 228 -4.16 13.36 -9.73
CA ARG A 228 -5.09 14.33 -9.09
C ARG A 228 -4.36 15.34 -8.20
N THR A 229 -3.27 14.93 -7.51
CA THR A 229 -2.50 15.85 -6.67
C THR A 229 -1.74 16.91 -7.45
N GLY A 230 -1.53 16.72 -8.76
CA GLY A 230 -0.70 17.59 -9.59
C GLY A 230 0.77 17.60 -9.15
N LYS A 231 1.24 16.56 -8.46
CA LYS A 231 2.61 16.38 -7.99
C LYS A 231 3.24 15.15 -8.63
N SER A 232 4.57 15.12 -8.69
CA SER A 232 5.30 13.90 -9.05
C SER A 232 5.51 13.01 -7.83
N GLN A 233 5.78 11.74 -8.03
CA GLN A 233 6.16 10.83 -6.95
C GLN A 233 7.40 11.34 -6.23
N GLU A 234 8.39 11.82 -6.97
CA GLU A 234 9.66 12.32 -6.44
C GLU A 234 9.49 13.55 -5.53
N PHE A 235 8.38 14.28 -5.66
CA PHE A 235 8.02 15.34 -4.72
C PHE A 235 7.73 14.78 -3.34
N PHE A 236 6.94 13.72 -3.26
CA PHE A 236 6.61 13.05 -1.99
C PHE A 236 7.82 12.33 -1.42
N ASP A 237 8.58 11.62 -2.27
CA ASP A 237 9.83 10.96 -1.89
C ASP A 237 10.78 11.97 -1.23
N SER A 238 10.96 13.14 -1.85
CA SER A 238 11.84 14.20 -1.34
C SER A 238 11.35 14.80 -0.02
N ILE A 239 10.04 14.97 0.17
CA ILE A 239 9.49 15.43 1.46
C ILE A 239 9.81 14.43 2.58
N ILE A 240 9.59 13.14 2.33
CA ILE A 240 9.84 12.09 3.32
C ILE A 240 11.34 12.06 3.67
N ILE A 241 12.22 12.11 2.67
CA ILE A 241 13.67 12.17 2.87
C ILE A 241 14.07 13.42 3.67
N ALA A 242 13.49 14.61 3.36
CA ALA A 242 13.79 15.83 4.08
C ALA A 242 13.35 15.76 5.56
N LEU A 243 12.14 15.29 5.82
CA LEU A 243 11.60 15.15 7.17
C LEU A 243 12.42 14.13 7.98
N TRP A 244 12.71 12.97 7.40
CA TRP A 244 13.51 11.95 8.05
C TRP A 244 14.94 12.41 8.30
N GLY A 245 15.54 13.11 7.33
CA GLY A 245 16.86 13.73 7.47
C GLY A 245 16.91 14.76 8.60
N CYS A 246 15.86 15.58 8.74
CA CYS A 246 15.74 16.51 9.85
C CYS A 246 15.71 15.77 11.20
N VAL A 247 14.86 14.74 11.33
CA VAL A 247 14.80 13.94 12.56
C VAL A 247 16.16 13.31 12.86
N ASN A 248 16.75 12.61 11.89
CA ASN A 248 18.04 11.92 12.05
C ASN A 248 19.17 12.87 12.47
N THR A 249 19.22 14.07 11.90
CA THR A 249 20.24 15.09 12.26
C THR A 249 20.24 15.43 13.74
N PHE A 250 19.06 15.45 14.39
CA PHE A 250 18.93 15.87 15.78
C PHE A 250 18.79 14.72 16.78
N THR A 251 18.61 13.48 16.34
CA THR A 251 18.40 12.33 17.23
C THR A 251 19.60 11.39 17.35
N GLU A 252 20.52 11.39 16.38
CA GLU A 252 21.64 10.45 16.34
C GLU A 252 22.76 10.78 17.33
N HIS A 253 22.93 12.05 17.66
CA HIS A 253 23.93 12.47 18.63
C HIS A 253 23.27 12.87 19.96
N ARG A 254 23.84 12.40 21.08
CA ARG A 254 23.44 12.88 22.40
C ARG A 254 24.04 14.27 22.66
N TRP A 255 23.26 15.31 22.40
CA TRP A 255 23.67 16.70 22.56
C TRP A 255 24.16 16.98 23.98
N GLY A 256 25.36 17.58 24.07
CA GLY A 256 26.06 17.82 25.33
C GLY A 256 27.05 16.73 25.75
N GLY A 257 27.14 15.61 25.01
CA GLY A 257 28.15 14.58 25.16
C GLY A 257 29.31 14.71 24.13
N PRO A 258 30.37 13.92 24.27
CA PRO A 258 31.44 13.87 23.29
C PRO A 258 30.97 13.19 21.99
N TRP A 259 31.44 13.68 20.84
CA TRP A 259 31.19 13.06 19.56
C TRP A 259 31.93 11.73 19.43
N VAL A 260 31.19 10.70 19.05
CA VAL A 260 31.76 9.40 18.67
C VAL A 260 31.70 9.23 17.14
N LYS A 261 32.52 8.32 16.62
CA LYS A 261 32.67 8.14 15.16
C LYS A 261 31.36 7.82 14.46
N ASN A 262 30.54 6.97 15.06
CA ASN A 262 29.26 6.55 14.50
C ASN A 262 28.23 7.68 14.51
N ASP A 263 28.16 8.47 15.60
CA ASP A 263 27.27 9.65 15.67
C ASP A 263 27.55 10.65 14.55
N LEU A 264 28.84 10.92 14.30
CA LEU A 264 29.23 11.85 13.24
C LEU A 264 28.80 11.36 11.86
N GLN A 265 28.95 10.05 11.57
CA GLN A 265 28.53 9.47 10.31
C GLN A 265 27.02 9.56 10.13
N HIS A 266 26.23 9.16 11.14
CA HIS A 266 24.76 9.16 11.08
C HIS A 266 24.19 10.58 11.01
N THR A 267 24.71 11.51 11.81
CA THR A 267 24.32 12.93 11.76
C THR A 267 24.64 13.54 10.40
N SER A 268 25.82 13.24 9.83
CA SER A 268 26.19 13.73 8.50
C SER A 268 25.25 13.18 7.41
N MET A 269 24.86 11.92 7.48
CA MET A 269 23.84 11.35 6.59
C MET A 269 22.49 12.07 6.74
N GLY A 270 22.06 12.36 7.97
CA GLY A 270 20.86 13.13 8.25
C GLY A 270 20.87 14.50 7.57
N ILE A 271 21.99 15.23 7.69
CA ILE A 271 22.17 16.53 7.02
C ILE A 271 22.07 16.39 5.50
N VAL A 272 22.73 15.38 4.90
CA VAL A 272 22.63 15.10 3.46
C VAL A 272 21.19 14.83 3.04
N TRP A 273 20.46 14.00 3.78
CA TRP A 273 19.06 13.71 3.49
C TRP A 273 18.19 14.97 3.60
N TRP A 274 18.39 15.77 4.63
CA TRP A 274 17.64 17.01 4.82
C TRP A 274 17.87 17.99 3.67
N CYS A 275 19.13 18.31 3.37
CA CYS A 275 19.49 19.25 2.31
C CYS A 275 19.06 18.75 0.92
N ALA A 276 19.34 17.48 0.59
CA ALA A 276 18.99 16.90 -0.70
C ALA A 276 17.48 16.72 -0.85
N GLY A 277 16.77 16.38 0.24
CA GLY A 277 15.32 16.32 0.26
C GLY A 277 14.68 17.67 -0.03
N LEU A 278 15.13 18.76 0.61
CA LEU A 278 14.67 20.12 0.32
C LEU A 278 14.94 20.52 -1.14
N LEU A 279 16.13 20.22 -1.65
CA LEU A 279 16.48 20.45 -3.04
C LEU A 279 15.58 19.62 -3.98
N GLY A 280 15.30 18.37 -3.63
CA GLY A 280 14.41 17.48 -4.39
C GLY A 280 12.97 18.01 -4.46
N VAL A 281 12.43 18.54 -3.37
CA VAL A 281 11.13 19.24 -3.36
C VAL A 281 11.13 20.42 -4.32
N TRP A 282 12.18 21.22 -4.30
CA TRP A 282 12.34 22.35 -5.22
C TRP A 282 12.37 21.91 -6.69
N LEU A 283 13.19 20.92 -7.02
CA LEU A 283 13.37 20.43 -8.40
C LEU A 283 12.16 19.64 -8.91
N SER A 284 11.25 19.21 -8.04
CA SER A 284 10.03 18.47 -8.43
C SER A 284 8.98 19.34 -9.13
N ARG A 285 9.24 20.64 -9.30
CA ARG A 285 8.35 21.58 -10.00
C ARG A 285 9.09 22.37 -11.08
N SER A 286 8.42 22.57 -12.22
CA SER A 286 8.86 23.53 -13.23
C SER A 286 8.49 24.96 -12.82
N ARG A 287 9.08 25.98 -13.48
CA ARG A 287 8.74 27.40 -13.28
C ARG A 287 7.24 27.69 -13.48
N GLY A 288 6.54 26.91 -14.31
CA GLY A 288 5.10 26.99 -14.54
C GLY A 288 4.25 26.15 -13.58
N GLY A 289 4.82 25.63 -12.47
CA GLY A 289 4.09 24.84 -11.46
C GLY A 289 3.77 23.39 -11.86
N ARG A 290 4.15 22.95 -13.07
CA ARG A 290 3.91 21.58 -13.53
C ARG A 290 4.79 20.58 -12.78
N PRO A 291 4.29 19.37 -12.45
CA PRO A 291 5.08 18.33 -11.82
C PRO A 291 6.26 17.93 -12.71
N ARG A 292 7.42 17.77 -12.10
CA ARG A 292 8.65 17.36 -12.76
C ARG A 292 9.28 16.21 -12.00
N ARG A 293 9.79 15.22 -12.73
CA ARG A 293 10.57 14.12 -12.14
C ARG A 293 12.00 14.58 -11.87
N ASN A 294 12.62 14.05 -10.83
CA ASN A 294 14.03 14.27 -10.53
C ASN A 294 14.67 13.03 -9.92
N ILE A 295 15.97 12.90 -10.05
CA ILE A 295 16.72 11.71 -9.60
C ILE A 295 17.22 11.82 -8.16
N LEU A 296 17.02 12.95 -7.47
CA LEU A 296 17.61 13.20 -6.15
C LEU A 296 17.20 12.15 -5.09
N PRO A 297 15.92 11.75 -4.98
CA PRO A 297 15.56 10.68 -4.04
C PRO A 297 16.35 9.39 -4.27
N GLY A 298 16.47 8.96 -5.52
CA GLY A 298 17.28 7.79 -5.89
C GLY A 298 18.76 7.96 -5.57
N LEU A 299 19.32 9.15 -5.81
CA LEU A 299 20.71 9.48 -5.50
C LEU A 299 20.98 9.44 -3.99
N VAL A 300 20.08 10.00 -3.19
CA VAL A 300 20.20 9.96 -1.71
C VAL A 300 20.20 8.52 -1.21
N ILE A 301 19.29 7.68 -1.69
CA ILE A 301 19.23 6.25 -1.31
C ILE A 301 20.51 5.52 -1.73
N LEU A 302 21.05 5.81 -2.93
CA LEU A 302 22.30 5.24 -3.39
C LEU A 302 23.48 5.64 -2.49
N MET A 303 23.60 6.95 -2.16
CA MET A 303 24.65 7.45 -1.26
C MET A 303 24.52 6.86 0.15
N THR A 304 23.30 6.71 0.66
CA THR A 304 23.03 6.08 1.94
C THR A 304 23.50 4.63 1.94
N GLY A 305 23.17 3.86 0.89
CA GLY A 305 23.62 2.49 0.75
C GLY A 305 25.16 2.38 0.72
N TRP A 306 25.83 3.29 0.01
CA TRP A 306 27.29 3.37 0.01
C TRP A 306 27.86 3.65 1.41
N ALA A 307 27.34 4.65 2.12
CA ALA A 307 27.79 4.99 3.46
C ALA A 307 27.58 3.84 4.46
N MET A 308 26.45 3.13 4.36
CA MET A 308 26.14 2.00 5.23
C MET A 308 26.95 0.75 4.90
N SER A 309 27.33 0.52 3.63
CA SER A 309 28.21 -0.60 3.25
C SER A 309 29.64 -0.43 3.77
N ALA A 310 30.07 0.81 4.01
CA ALA A 310 31.38 1.17 4.52
C ALA A 310 31.42 1.37 6.06
N HIS A 311 30.29 1.15 6.76
CA HIS A 311 30.19 1.32 8.20
C HIS A 311 30.97 0.21 8.92
N PRO A 312 31.98 0.55 9.76
CA PRO A 312 32.78 -0.43 10.46
C PRO A 312 31.94 -1.19 11.50
N GLN A 313 32.17 -2.51 11.58
CA GLN A 313 31.52 -3.42 12.50
C GLN A 313 32.59 -4.26 13.22
N ASP A 314 32.31 -4.65 14.46
CA ASP A 314 33.27 -5.45 15.27
C ASP A 314 33.32 -6.90 14.82
N LEU A 315 32.19 -7.48 14.39
CA LEU A 315 32.09 -8.86 13.94
C LEU A 315 32.20 -9.00 12.42
N PRO A 316 32.99 -9.96 11.89
CA PRO A 316 33.02 -10.22 10.45
C PRO A 316 31.65 -10.56 9.85
N LEU A 317 30.81 -11.31 10.58
CA LEU A 317 29.45 -11.62 10.19
C LEU A 317 28.61 -10.35 10.04
N SER A 318 28.68 -9.45 11.02
CA SER A 318 28.01 -8.14 11.00
C SER A 318 28.46 -7.29 9.83
N THR A 319 29.78 -7.24 9.58
CA THR A 319 30.35 -6.53 8.42
C THR A 319 29.76 -7.01 7.10
N MET A 320 29.65 -8.33 6.91
CA MET A 320 29.09 -8.91 5.69
C MET A 320 27.60 -8.59 5.53
N VAL A 321 26.80 -8.70 6.60
CA VAL A 321 25.37 -8.41 6.55
C VAL A 321 25.12 -6.92 6.27
N HIS A 322 25.84 -6.01 6.93
CA HIS A 322 25.76 -4.56 6.68
C HIS A 322 26.22 -4.18 5.28
N SER A 323 27.25 -4.83 4.75
CA SER A 323 27.70 -4.61 3.38
C SER A 323 26.64 -5.02 2.38
N VAL A 324 26.02 -6.20 2.54
CA VAL A 324 24.93 -6.64 1.64
C VAL A 324 23.69 -5.76 1.79
N PHE A 325 23.34 -5.30 2.99
CA PHE A 325 22.30 -4.28 3.19
C PHE A 325 22.63 -3.02 2.38
N GLY A 326 23.84 -2.48 2.53
CA GLY A 326 24.27 -1.28 1.81
C GLY A 326 24.23 -1.46 0.30
N TYR A 327 24.70 -2.58 -0.23
CA TYR A 327 24.64 -2.88 -1.68
C TYR A 327 23.21 -3.03 -2.18
N THR A 328 22.31 -3.65 -1.40
CA THR A 328 20.90 -3.78 -1.74
C THR A 328 20.23 -2.40 -1.82
N LEU A 329 20.55 -1.53 -0.85
CA LEU A 329 20.01 -0.17 -0.84
C LEU A 329 20.59 0.68 -1.98
N MET A 330 21.89 0.53 -2.30
CA MET A 330 22.51 1.15 -3.48
C MET A 330 21.80 0.70 -4.77
N ALA A 331 21.51 -0.60 -4.90
CA ALA A 331 20.77 -1.14 -6.02
C ALA A 331 19.35 -0.56 -6.12
N ALA A 332 18.66 -0.35 -4.99
CA ALA A 332 17.34 0.31 -4.97
C ALA A 332 17.43 1.74 -5.52
N GLY A 333 18.41 2.53 -5.08
CA GLY A 333 18.65 3.88 -5.58
C GLY A 333 19.03 3.91 -7.07
N ALA A 334 19.94 3.03 -7.49
CA ALA A 334 20.40 2.93 -8.89
C ALA A 334 19.26 2.51 -9.83
N THR A 335 18.48 1.48 -9.46
CA THR A 335 17.33 1.01 -10.25
C THR A 335 16.25 2.08 -10.35
N ARG A 336 16.04 2.89 -9.30
CA ARG A 336 15.11 4.03 -9.34
C ARG A 336 15.60 5.14 -10.27
N ILE A 337 16.89 5.46 -10.28
CA ILE A 337 17.47 6.44 -11.22
C ILE A 337 17.29 5.96 -12.66
N ILE A 338 17.60 4.70 -12.95
CA ILE A 338 17.42 4.10 -14.28
C ILE A 338 15.94 4.14 -14.69
N GLU A 339 15.03 3.80 -13.79
CA GLU A 339 13.59 3.88 -14.02
C GLU A 339 13.18 5.31 -14.44
N ILE A 340 13.60 6.32 -13.69
CA ILE A 340 13.26 7.73 -13.98
C ILE A 340 13.84 8.19 -15.31
N CYS A 341 15.08 7.83 -15.61
CA CYS A 341 15.80 8.33 -16.78
C CYS A 341 15.40 7.63 -18.09
N PHE A 342 15.09 6.33 -18.03
CA PHE A 342 14.91 5.50 -19.22
C PHE A 342 13.51 4.88 -19.32
N VAL A 343 13.03 4.20 -18.27
CA VAL A 343 11.78 3.42 -18.34
C VAL A 343 10.54 4.33 -18.39
N LEU A 344 10.48 5.35 -17.54
CA LEU A 344 9.32 6.25 -17.44
C LEU A 344 9.26 7.28 -18.58
N LYS A 345 10.35 7.48 -19.32
CA LYS A 345 10.41 8.42 -20.45
C LYS A 345 9.54 7.96 -21.61
N ASP A 346 9.44 6.67 -21.82
CA ASP A 346 8.69 6.06 -22.93
C ASP A 346 7.24 5.72 -22.57
N SER A 347 6.88 5.76 -21.27
CA SER A 347 5.52 5.46 -20.81
C SER A 347 4.58 6.64 -21.05
N ARG A 348 4.07 6.77 -22.26
CA ARG A 348 2.95 7.68 -22.58
C ARG A 348 1.62 7.05 -22.15
N GLY A 349 1.42 7.00 -20.84
CA GLY A 349 0.09 6.88 -20.22
C GLY A 349 -0.59 5.52 -20.29
N GLY A 350 -0.82 4.89 -19.15
CA GLY A 350 -1.91 3.93 -18.95
C GLY A 350 -1.62 2.45 -19.25
N GLY A 351 -0.39 2.04 -19.53
CA GLY A 351 -0.03 0.64 -19.67
C GLY A 351 0.26 -0.05 -18.33
N GLU A 352 0.25 -1.38 -18.32
CA GLU A 352 0.72 -2.17 -17.18
C GLU A 352 2.18 -1.80 -16.82
N PRO A 353 2.55 -1.87 -15.52
CA PRO A 353 3.91 -1.59 -15.10
C PRO A 353 4.90 -2.54 -15.76
N ASN A 354 6.03 -1.98 -16.22
CA ASN A 354 7.13 -2.79 -16.72
C ASN A 354 7.77 -3.57 -15.55
N SER A 355 8.27 -4.78 -15.82
CA SER A 355 8.93 -5.63 -14.82
C SER A 355 10.07 -4.91 -14.08
N TRP A 356 10.79 -3.99 -14.75
CA TRP A 356 11.82 -3.17 -14.14
C TRP A 356 11.31 -2.30 -12.99
N GLN A 357 10.08 -1.79 -13.08
CA GLN A 357 9.48 -0.90 -12.08
C GLN A 357 9.18 -1.60 -10.75
N HIS A 358 9.19 -2.92 -10.73
CA HIS A 358 9.07 -3.73 -9.52
C HIS A 358 10.36 -3.82 -8.71
N LEU A 359 11.54 -3.53 -9.32
CA LEU A 359 12.83 -3.65 -8.64
C LEU A 359 13.04 -2.63 -7.52
N PRO A 360 12.84 -1.30 -7.72
CA PRO A 360 13.07 -0.32 -6.65
C PRO A 360 12.24 -0.61 -5.38
N PRO A 361 10.91 -0.84 -5.44
CA PRO A 361 10.15 -1.17 -4.26
C PRO A 361 10.58 -2.51 -3.63
N PHE A 362 10.80 -3.58 -4.41
CA PHE A 362 11.25 -4.86 -3.89
C PHE A 362 12.58 -4.74 -3.13
N LEU A 363 13.56 -4.01 -3.68
CA LEU A 363 14.85 -3.82 -3.03
C LEU A 363 14.74 -3.03 -1.72
N LEU A 364 13.73 -2.18 -1.56
CA LEU A 364 13.45 -1.55 -0.26
C LEU A 364 12.91 -2.54 0.77
N TYR A 365 12.05 -3.51 0.37
CA TYR A 365 11.65 -4.60 1.28
C TYR A 365 12.87 -5.40 1.73
N ALA A 366 13.73 -5.80 0.78
CA ALA A 366 14.92 -6.56 1.08
C ALA A 366 15.89 -5.78 2.00
N SER A 367 16.12 -4.49 1.70
CA SER A 367 16.93 -3.61 2.55
C SER A 367 16.35 -3.49 3.95
N GLY A 368 15.03 -3.38 4.09
CA GLY A 368 14.37 -3.29 5.38
C GLY A 368 14.56 -4.54 6.23
N PHE A 369 14.38 -5.73 5.66
CA PHE A 369 14.62 -6.98 6.39
C PHE A 369 16.10 -7.19 6.73
N LEU A 370 17.01 -6.87 5.81
CA LEU A 370 18.45 -6.94 6.07
C LEU A 370 18.85 -6.01 7.22
N PHE A 371 18.30 -4.79 7.24
CA PHE A 371 18.60 -3.83 8.30
C PHE A 371 18.02 -4.24 9.65
N MET A 372 16.74 -4.67 9.70
CA MET A 372 16.15 -5.22 10.93
C MET A 372 16.89 -6.47 11.43
N GLY A 373 17.42 -7.27 10.51
CA GLY A 373 18.18 -8.48 10.82
C GLY A 373 19.65 -8.26 11.16
N ALA A 374 20.11 -7.00 11.30
CA ALA A 374 21.53 -6.67 11.51
C ALA A 374 21.82 -6.07 12.89
N THR A 375 20.95 -6.30 13.90
CA THR A 375 21.22 -5.84 15.25
C THR A 375 22.42 -6.58 15.86
N GLU A 376 23.11 -5.94 16.77
CA GLU A 376 24.29 -6.52 17.41
C GLU A 376 23.96 -7.84 18.12
N GLU A 377 22.84 -7.90 18.84
CA GLU A 377 22.41 -9.10 19.55
C GLU A 377 22.12 -10.27 18.59
N GLN A 378 21.50 -9.98 17.42
CA GLN A 378 21.27 -11.00 16.39
C GLN A 378 22.59 -11.50 15.80
N MET A 379 23.52 -10.60 15.51
CA MET A 379 24.83 -10.95 14.95
C MET A 379 25.64 -11.81 15.93
N ASN A 380 25.63 -11.48 17.21
CA ASN A 380 26.27 -12.27 18.27
C ASN A 380 25.65 -13.67 18.35
N LEU A 381 24.33 -13.78 18.36
CA LEU A 381 23.61 -15.06 18.41
C LEU A 381 23.95 -15.96 17.20
N LEU A 382 23.91 -15.39 15.98
CA LEU A 382 24.19 -16.12 14.74
C LEU A 382 25.68 -16.55 14.66
N SER A 383 26.58 -15.70 15.12
CA SER A 383 27.99 -16.00 15.20
C SER A 383 28.25 -17.14 16.17
N ALA A 384 27.63 -17.12 17.36
CA ALA A 384 27.74 -18.20 18.35
C ALA A 384 27.16 -19.52 17.83
N ALA A 385 26.12 -19.48 17.02
CA ALA A 385 25.51 -20.63 16.38
C ALA A 385 26.23 -21.09 15.09
N ASN A 386 27.35 -20.46 14.72
CA ASN A 386 28.13 -20.74 13.50
C ASN A 386 27.27 -20.66 12.21
N VAL A 387 26.25 -19.78 12.16
CA VAL A 387 25.44 -19.56 10.98
C VAL A 387 26.20 -18.70 9.96
N THR A 388 26.26 -19.16 8.70
CA THR A 388 26.95 -18.41 7.65
C THR A 388 26.13 -17.18 7.23
N HIS A 389 26.81 -16.08 6.92
CA HIS A 389 26.15 -14.87 6.42
C HIS A 389 25.30 -15.14 5.16
N VAL A 390 25.77 -16.03 4.27
CA VAL A 390 25.03 -16.36 3.02
C VAL A 390 23.68 -16.99 3.34
N SER A 391 23.64 -18.01 4.21
CA SER A 391 22.40 -18.69 4.60
C SER A 391 21.41 -17.72 5.26
N TYR A 392 21.92 -16.86 6.14
CA TYR A 392 21.09 -15.86 6.82
C TYR A 392 20.50 -14.84 5.85
N ILE A 393 21.31 -14.27 4.97
CA ILE A 393 20.89 -13.32 3.95
C ILE A 393 19.84 -13.92 3.02
N LEU A 394 20.04 -15.17 2.57
CA LEU A 394 19.06 -15.86 1.71
C LEU A 394 17.72 -16.05 2.40
N ILE A 395 17.68 -16.31 3.72
CA ILE A 395 16.44 -16.38 4.50
C ILE A 395 15.73 -15.01 4.49
N LEU A 396 16.46 -13.92 4.75
CA LEU A 396 15.88 -12.57 4.77
C LEU A 396 15.34 -12.14 3.40
N TYR A 397 16.05 -12.48 2.32
CA TYR A 397 15.53 -12.28 0.96
C TYR A 397 14.30 -13.13 0.67
N SER A 398 14.24 -14.37 1.15
CA SER A 398 13.08 -15.24 0.98
C SER A 398 11.84 -14.65 1.66
N ILE A 399 11.99 -14.12 2.87
CA ILE A 399 10.92 -13.40 3.58
C ILE A 399 10.50 -12.15 2.79
N SER A 400 11.47 -11.42 2.25
CA SER A 400 11.20 -10.23 1.41
C SER A 400 10.39 -10.57 0.17
N PHE A 401 10.74 -11.66 -0.54
CA PHE A 401 9.96 -12.15 -1.69
C PHE A 401 8.55 -12.54 -1.30
N LEU A 402 8.36 -13.25 -0.18
CA LEU A 402 7.04 -13.67 0.28
C LEU A 402 6.16 -12.47 0.64
N LEU A 403 6.71 -11.49 1.37
CA LEU A 403 5.96 -10.28 1.72
C LEU A 403 5.61 -9.46 0.47
N TYR A 404 6.58 -9.32 -0.45
CA TYR A 404 6.35 -8.61 -1.72
C TYR A 404 5.27 -9.29 -2.55
N LEU A 405 5.32 -10.62 -2.68
CA LEU A 405 4.27 -11.41 -3.35
C LEU A 405 2.92 -11.22 -2.68
N PHE A 406 2.85 -11.29 -1.36
CA PHE A 406 1.60 -11.12 -0.62
C PHE A 406 0.99 -9.73 -0.86
N VAL A 407 1.78 -8.65 -0.79
CA VAL A 407 1.31 -7.29 -1.07
C VAL A 407 0.81 -7.16 -2.52
N ASN A 408 1.54 -7.75 -3.49
CA ASN A 408 1.08 -7.74 -4.89
C ASN A 408 -0.25 -8.49 -5.06
N ILE A 409 -0.46 -9.63 -4.39
CA ILE A 409 -1.74 -10.35 -4.39
C ILE A 409 -2.87 -9.47 -3.83
N LEU A 410 -2.62 -8.80 -2.69
CA LEU A 410 -3.61 -7.89 -2.09
C LEU A 410 -3.99 -6.74 -3.03
N LEU A 411 -3.00 -6.14 -3.69
CA LEU A 411 -3.23 -5.05 -4.63
C LEU A 411 -3.89 -5.53 -5.94
N HIS A 412 -3.58 -6.75 -6.38
CA HIS A 412 -4.27 -7.36 -7.51
C HIS A 412 -5.76 -7.59 -7.20
N ILE A 413 -6.08 -8.15 -6.01
CA ILE A 413 -7.47 -8.29 -5.55
C ILE A 413 -8.17 -6.92 -5.52
N TYR A 414 -7.50 -5.88 -5.01
CA TYR A 414 -8.05 -4.53 -4.99
C TYR A 414 -8.29 -3.98 -6.40
N ALA A 415 -7.30 -4.09 -7.29
CA ALA A 415 -7.37 -3.56 -8.65
C ALA A 415 -8.48 -4.21 -9.48
N THR A 416 -8.57 -5.54 -9.48
CA THR A 416 -9.55 -6.30 -10.28
C THR A 416 -11.00 -6.02 -9.87
N HIS A 417 -11.24 -5.67 -8.61
CA HIS A 417 -12.60 -5.35 -8.14
C HIS A 417 -12.94 -3.86 -8.30
N THR A 418 -11.94 -2.99 -8.28
CA THR A 418 -12.15 -1.53 -8.37
C THR A 418 -12.19 -1.06 -9.82
N TRP A 419 -11.42 -1.71 -10.70
CA TRP A 419 -11.39 -1.44 -12.14
C TRP A 419 -11.60 -2.76 -12.91
N PRO A 420 -12.86 -3.25 -13.01
CA PRO A 420 -13.16 -4.38 -13.89
C PRO A 420 -12.80 -3.95 -15.30
N ASP A 421 -12.04 -4.79 -15.98
CA ASP A 421 -11.30 -4.57 -17.21
C ASP A 421 -11.99 -3.65 -18.21
N ASP A 422 -11.30 -2.57 -18.58
CA ASP A 422 -11.63 -1.75 -19.74
C ASP A 422 -11.62 -2.52 -21.08
N GLU A 423 -11.09 -3.76 -21.10
CA GLU A 423 -11.11 -4.62 -22.28
C GLU A 423 -12.52 -4.99 -22.73
N SER A 424 -13.44 -5.27 -21.81
CA SER A 424 -14.84 -5.53 -22.18
C SER A 424 -15.53 -4.26 -22.71
N ASN A 425 -15.21 -3.09 -22.13
CA ASN A 425 -15.70 -1.80 -22.62
C ASN A 425 -15.02 -1.38 -23.92
N GLY A 426 -13.75 -1.70 -24.12
CA GLY A 426 -13.02 -1.50 -25.38
C GLY A 426 -13.59 -2.34 -26.52
N GLN A 427 -13.90 -3.62 -26.28
CA GLN A 427 -14.54 -4.49 -27.27
C GLN A 427 -15.98 -4.08 -27.57
N ILE A 428 -16.76 -3.67 -26.56
CA ILE A 428 -18.12 -3.13 -26.75
C ILE A 428 -18.07 -1.78 -27.50
N ALA A 429 -17.11 -0.91 -27.23
CA ALA A 429 -16.92 0.35 -27.95
C ALA A 429 -16.46 0.12 -29.39
N LEU A 430 -15.61 -0.85 -29.66
CA LEU A 430 -15.18 -1.26 -31.00
C LEU A 430 -16.33 -1.93 -31.77
N ALA A 431 -17.11 -2.81 -31.12
CA ALA A 431 -18.28 -3.43 -31.71
C ALA A 431 -19.38 -2.39 -32.02
N ARG A 432 -19.57 -1.39 -31.16
CA ARG A 432 -20.49 -0.28 -31.38
C ARG A 432 -20.04 0.65 -32.53
N LYS A 433 -18.74 0.90 -32.64
CA LYS A 433 -18.15 1.64 -33.79
C LYS A 433 -18.29 0.89 -35.10
N GLN A 434 -18.08 -0.43 -35.09
CA GLN A 434 -18.26 -1.28 -36.28
C GLN A 434 -19.74 -1.43 -36.68
N SER A 435 -20.67 -1.48 -35.73
CA SER A 435 -22.11 -1.50 -36.04
C SER A 435 -22.60 -0.17 -36.60
N HIS A 436 -22.09 0.97 -36.11
CA HIS A 436 -22.40 2.29 -36.66
C HIS A 436 -21.82 2.50 -38.06
N SER A 437 -20.61 1.99 -38.33
CA SER A 437 -19.99 2.02 -39.67
C SER A 437 -20.72 1.15 -40.69
N ARG A 438 -21.31 0.03 -40.27
CA ARG A 438 -22.15 -0.81 -41.17
C ARG A 438 -23.50 -0.21 -41.51
N ASN A 439 -24.07 0.61 -40.64
CA ASN A 439 -25.37 1.24 -40.88
C ASN A 439 -25.33 2.52 -41.74
N VAL A 440 -24.14 3.08 -42.01
CA VAL A 440 -23.97 4.28 -42.85
C VAL A 440 -23.70 3.92 -44.32
N SER A 441 -23.47 2.63 -44.67
CA SER A 441 -23.11 2.21 -46.02
C SER A 441 -24.28 1.74 -46.87
N PHE A 442 -25.55 2.02 -46.50
CA PHE A 442 -26.70 1.56 -47.29
C PHE A 442 -27.70 2.72 -47.62
N VAL A 443 -27.19 3.74 -48.29
CA VAL A 443 -28.02 4.61 -49.17
C VAL A 443 -27.13 5.08 -50.31
N GLY A 444 -27.14 4.36 -51.39
CA GLY A 444 -26.59 4.79 -52.66
C GLY A 444 -27.69 4.75 -53.73
N PRO A 445 -27.75 5.70 -54.63
CA PRO A 445 -28.80 5.77 -55.64
C PRO A 445 -28.55 4.84 -56.82
N ILE A 446 -29.65 4.34 -57.34
CA ILE A 446 -29.81 3.52 -58.55
C ILE A 446 -29.34 4.29 -59.78
N GLY A 447 -28.53 3.66 -60.64
CA GLY A 447 -28.40 4.10 -62.01
C GLY A 447 -27.11 3.68 -62.76
N GLY A 448 -27.22 2.76 -63.70
CA GLY A 448 -26.44 2.76 -64.97
C GLY A 448 -25.36 1.69 -65.19
N ARG A 449 -25.76 0.60 -65.82
CA ARG A 449 -25.12 -0.19 -66.92
C ARG A 449 -23.61 -0.07 -67.18
N GLY A 450 -22.96 -1.23 -67.25
CA GLY A 450 -21.95 -1.45 -68.28
C GLY A 450 -20.72 -2.23 -67.86
N GLY A 451 -20.65 -3.52 -68.16
CA GLY A 451 -19.61 -4.18 -68.90
C GLY A 451 -18.29 -4.63 -68.24
N SER A 452 -18.18 -5.92 -68.16
CA SER A 452 -17.00 -6.71 -68.65
C SER A 452 -15.77 -6.90 -67.76
N ARG A 453 -15.65 -8.16 -67.36
CA ARG A 453 -14.47 -9.08 -67.50
C ARG A 453 -13.16 -8.76 -66.80
N SER A 454 -12.81 -9.66 -65.90
CA SER A 454 -11.76 -10.70 -66.10
C SER A 454 -10.47 -10.59 -65.26
N ARG A 455 -10.27 -11.67 -64.53
CA ARG A 455 -9.02 -12.42 -64.21
C ARG A 455 -7.98 -11.92 -63.21
N ASN A 456 -7.88 -12.74 -62.19
CA ASN A 456 -6.70 -13.54 -61.74
C ASN A 456 -5.33 -12.86 -61.58
N SER A 457 -4.74 -12.83 -60.43
CA SER A 457 -3.81 -13.87 -59.94
C SER A 457 -2.89 -13.29 -58.86
N SER A 458 -2.81 -14.01 -57.78
CA SER A 458 -1.63 -14.50 -57.03
C SER A 458 -0.29 -13.75 -57.16
N ALA A 459 0.28 -13.39 -55.99
CA ALA A 459 1.60 -13.84 -55.53
C ALA A 459 2.28 -12.81 -54.62
N MET A 460 2.63 -13.24 -53.41
CA MET A 460 3.80 -12.75 -52.68
C MET A 460 5.10 -12.97 -53.47
N PRO A 461 6.23 -12.31 -53.22
CA PRO A 461 7.02 -12.41 -51.98
C PRO A 461 7.80 -11.14 -51.52
N SER A 462 8.26 -11.15 -50.29
CA SER A 462 9.42 -10.44 -49.75
C SER A 462 10.74 -11.06 -50.31
N PRO A 463 11.98 -10.62 -50.02
CA PRO A 463 12.55 -9.64 -49.09
C PRO A 463 13.83 -8.86 -49.58
N PHE A 464 14.44 -8.12 -48.70
CA PHE A 464 15.88 -7.77 -48.53
C PHE A 464 16.51 -6.57 -49.24
N LEU A 465 17.23 -5.77 -48.40
CA LEU A 465 18.50 -5.02 -48.56
C LEU A 465 18.54 -3.83 -49.56
N ASP A 466 18.92 -2.68 -49.17
CA ASP A 466 20.28 -2.13 -48.93
C ASP A 466 20.27 -0.64 -48.65
N VAL A 467 21.22 -0.23 -47.83
CA VAL A 467 21.73 1.12 -47.62
C VAL A 467 22.66 1.47 -48.80
N PRO A 468 22.88 2.72 -49.22
CA PRO A 468 23.93 3.55 -48.62
C PRO A 468 23.65 5.05 -48.55
N GLU A 469 24.24 5.70 -47.59
CA GLU A 469 25.20 6.80 -47.42
C GLU A 469 25.40 7.86 -48.51
N GLU A 470 25.71 9.02 -47.92
CA GLU A 470 26.58 10.14 -48.34
C GLU A 470 25.91 11.39 -48.97
N ASP A 471 26.12 12.40 -48.33
CA ASP A 471 27.04 13.54 -48.25
C ASP A 471 26.55 14.91 -48.75
N ALA A 472 26.89 15.87 -47.91
CA ALA A 472 27.56 17.15 -48.18
C ALA A 472 26.75 18.43 -48.48
N GLU A 473 26.95 19.34 -47.55
CA GLU A 473 27.36 20.77 -47.68
C GLU A 473 26.70 21.72 -48.70
N GLY A 474 26.34 22.87 -48.16
CA GLY A 474 26.53 24.07 -48.96
C GLY A 474 25.66 25.30 -48.76
N ARG A 475 26.07 26.17 -47.86
CA ARG A 475 26.21 27.65 -48.04
C ARG A 475 25.01 28.56 -48.34
N ALA A 476 24.76 29.41 -47.39
CA ALA A 476 24.66 30.88 -47.44
C ALA A 476 24.02 31.63 -48.64
N GLY A 477 23.12 32.55 -48.33
CA GLY A 477 22.75 33.65 -49.23
C GLY A 477 21.78 34.65 -48.61
N LEU A 478 22.28 35.78 -48.22
CA LEU A 478 21.58 37.01 -47.87
C LEU A 478 20.68 37.54 -49.01
N GLY A 479 19.59 38.24 -48.67
CA GLY A 479 18.88 39.09 -49.62
C GLY A 479 17.71 39.86 -49.00
N MET A 480 17.90 41.13 -48.82
CA MET A 480 17.00 42.16 -48.28
C MET A 480 15.82 42.52 -49.21
N ASN A 481 14.81 43.08 -48.56
CA ASN A 481 13.90 44.15 -48.96
C ASN A 481 12.70 43.90 -49.89
N GLY A 482 11.57 44.44 -49.42
CA GLY A 482 10.51 44.91 -50.29
C GLY A 482 9.12 45.01 -49.63
N SER A 483 8.83 46.20 -49.16
CA SER A 483 7.53 46.72 -48.72
C SER A 483 6.43 46.56 -49.78
N ALA A 484 5.20 46.22 -49.41
CA ALA A 484 3.99 46.95 -49.80
C ALA A 484 2.69 46.34 -49.24
N ASN A 485 1.85 47.19 -48.77
CA ASN A 485 0.48 47.15 -48.30
C ASN A 485 -0.50 46.26 -49.09
N GLY A 486 -1.39 45.58 -48.35
CA GLY A 486 -2.58 44.99 -48.93
C GLY A 486 -3.48 44.36 -47.87
N ALA A 487 -4.45 45.12 -47.36
CA ALA A 487 -5.44 44.66 -46.41
C ALA A 487 -6.41 43.68 -47.07
N LEU A 488 -6.43 42.44 -46.55
CA LEU A 488 -7.55 41.52 -46.78
C LEU A 488 -7.90 40.77 -45.46
N ARG A 489 -9.06 41.13 -44.93
CA ARG A 489 -9.66 40.49 -43.77
C ARG A 489 -9.91 39.00 -44.07
N LYS A 490 -9.26 38.13 -43.31
CA LYS A 490 -9.63 36.70 -43.21
C LYS A 490 -10.63 36.49 -42.05
N PRO A 491 -11.64 35.63 -42.22
CA PRO A 491 -12.62 35.37 -41.17
C PRO A 491 -11.97 34.56 -40.06
N LYS A 492 -12.30 34.90 -38.79
CA LYS A 492 -11.90 34.18 -37.60
C LYS A 492 -12.53 32.76 -37.60
N PRO A 493 -11.75 31.70 -37.33
CA PRO A 493 -12.35 30.40 -37.01
C PRO A 493 -13.08 30.49 -35.66
N ARG A 494 -14.31 30.06 -35.61
CA ARG A 494 -15.06 29.84 -34.38
C ARG A 494 -14.38 28.67 -33.65
N LEU A 495 -13.88 28.92 -32.47
CA LEU A 495 -13.49 27.87 -31.50
C LEU A 495 -14.77 27.09 -31.10
N PRO A 496 -14.67 25.76 -30.98
CA PRO A 496 -15.71 24.99 -30.32
C PRO A 496 -15.77 25.41 -28.85
N THR A 497 -16.94 25.75 -28.38
CA THR A 497 -17.24 25.95 -26.96
C THR A 497 -16.97 24.63 -26.21
N THR A 498 -15.80 24.54 -25.58
CA THR A 498 -15.60 23.54 -24.54
C THR A 498 -16.48 23.89 -23.36
N HIS A 499 -17.50 23.06 -23.10
CA HIS A 499 -18.18 23.05 -21.82
C HIS A 499 -17.11 22.83 -20.74
N LYS A 500 -16.86 23.86 -19.93
CA LYS A 500 -16.19 23.71 -18.64
C LYS A 500 -17.11 22.85 -17.77
N VAL A 501 -16.84 21.56 -17.69
CA VAL A 501 -17.29 20.74 -16.58
C VAL A 501 -16.52 21.27 -15.37
N THR A 502 -17.22 21.95 -14.49
CA THR A 502 -16.68 22.55 -13.29
C THR A 502 -16.18 21.44 -12.37
N ASP A 503 -14.99 21.60 -11.81
CA ASP A 503 -14.37 20.72 -10.81
C ASP A 503 -15.32 20.31 -9.67
N SER A 504 -16.33 21.13 -9.39
CA SER A 504 -17.37 20.87 -8.40
C SER A 504 -18.34 19.73 -8.79
N GLN A 505 -18.50 19.41 -10.07
CA GLN A 505 -19.35 18.29 -10.52
C GLN A 505 -18.61 16.96 -10.39
N GLN A 506 -17.30 16.91 -10.71
CA GLN A 506 -16.52 15.69 -10.53
C GLN A 506 -16.31 15.31 -9.05
N VAL A 507 -16.24 16.30 -8.15
CA VAL A 507 -16.19 16.04 -6.70
C VAL A 507 -17.55 15.57 -6.20
N ARG A 508 -18.65 16.12 -6.70
CA ARG A 508 -20.01 15.64 -6.39
C ARG A 508 -20.26 14.23 -6.91
N ASP A 509 -19.82 13.93 -8.13
CA ASP A 509 -19.98 12.59 -8.73
C ASP A 509 -19.15 11.54 -7.99
N ALA A 510 -17.98 11.93 -7.43
CA ALA A 510 -17.16 11.04 -6.58
C ALA A 510 -17.78 10.86 -5.18
N GLU A 511 -18.33 11.92 -4.58
CA GLU A 511 -19.06 11.84 -3.30
C GLU A 511 -20.39 11.10 -3.46
N GLU A 512 -21.10 11.30 -4.59
CA GLU A 512 -22.35 10.61 -4.93
C GLU A 512 -22.08 9.13 -5.22
N PHE A 513 -20.94 8.79 -5.87
CA PHE A 513 -20.49 7.41 -6.09
C PHE A 513 -20.08 6.72 -4.79
N GLU A 514 -19.41 7.42 -3.86
CA GLU A 514 -19.14 6.89 -2.51
C GLU A 514 -20.43 6.74 -1.70
N LEU A 515 -21.42 7.60 -1.92
CA LEU A 515 -22.70 7.57 -1.23
C LEU A 515 -23.65 6.48 -1.79
N GLU A 516 -23.73 6.34 -3.12
CA GLU A 516 -24.50 5.27 -3.77
C GLU A 516 -23.95 3.88 -3.40
N GLY A 517 -22.64 3.76 -3.32
CA GLY A 517 -22.03 2.55 -2.86
C GLY A 517 -22.28 2.22 -1.38
N LEU A 518 -22.62 3.20 -0.55
CA LEU A 518 -23.04 3.02 0.85
C LEU A 518 -24.54 2.69 0.99
N ILE A 519 -25.33 2.99 -0.04
CA ILE A 519 -26.79 2.81 -0.07
C ILE A 519 -27.16 1.45 -0.70
N SER A 520 -26.33 0.91 -1.62
CA SER A 520 -26.63 -0.34 -2.34
C SER A 520 -26.63 -1.60 -1.46
N ASP A 521 -26.08 -1.55 -0.25
CA ASP A 521 -26.15 -2.67 0.72
C ASP A 521 -27.54 -2.82 1.37
N VAL A 522 -28.55 -2.03 0.95
CA VAL A 522 -29.88 -2.03 1.56
C VAL A 522 -30.87 -2.94 0.82
N ASP A 523 -30.60 -3.32 -0.44
CA ASP A 523 -31.60 -3.91 -1.34
C ASP A 523 -31.34 -5.36 -1.80
N GLU A 524 -30.42 -6.12 -1.21
CA GLU A 524 -30.22 -7.54 -1.58
C GLU A 524 -31.29 -8.52 -1.01
N ASP A 525 -32.24 -8.05 -0.18
CA ASP A 525 -33.34 -8.87 0.35
C ASP A 525 -34.73 -8.54 -0.28
N ALA A 526 -34.78 -7.78 -1.37
CA ALA A 526 -36.05 -7.47 -2.04
C ALA A 526 -36.19 -8.28 -3.34
N GLU A 527 -37.19 -9.18 -3.30
CA GLU A 527 -37.71 -9.97 -4.42
C GLU A 527 -37.84 -9.16 -5.74
N ASP A 528 -37.51 -9.84 -6.83
CA ASP A 528 -37.84 -9.65 -8.24
C ASP A 528 -38.82 -8.47 -8.57
N VAL A 529 -38.30 -7.25 -8.62
CA VAL A 529 -39.04 -6.08 -9.11
C VAL A 529 -38.42 -5.62 -10.42
N SER A 530 -39.25 -5.57 -11.45
CA SER A 530 -38.86 -5.22 -12.83
C SER A 530 -38.12 -3.88 -12.92
N PRO A 531 -37.21 -3.71 -13.90
CA PRO A 531 -36.41 -2.47 -14.07
C PRO A 531 -37.26 -1.19 -14.28
N VAL A 532 -38.51 -1.33 -14.68
CA VAL A 532 -39.45 -0.23 -14.94
C VAL A 532 -40.03 0.34 -13.63
N GLU A 533 -40.26 -0.52 -12.64
CA GLU A 533 -40.74 -0.08 -11.32
C GLU A 533 -39.64 0.55 -10.47
N ARG A 534 -38.43 0.11 -10.64
CA ARG A 534 -37.24 0.67 -10.00
C ARG A 534 -36.99 2.13 -10.39
N ASN A 535 -37.15 2.44 -11.69
CA ASN A 535 -37.02 3.80 -12.18
C ASN A 535 -38.17 4.73 -11.72
N LYS A 536 -39.37 4.22 -11.55
CA LYS A 536 -40.50 5.01 -11.00
C LYS A 536 -40.32 5.37 -9.53
N LYS A 537 -39.74 4.46 -8.72
CA LYS A 537 -39.43 4.74 -7.31
C LYS A 537 -38.28 5.74 -7.15
N LEU A 538 -37.28 5.71 -8.04
CA LEU A 538 -36.18 6.67 -8.07
C LEU A 538 -36.62 8.09 -8.50
N GLN A 539 -37.57 8.21 -9.44
CA GLN A 539 -38.13 9.51 -9.81
C GLN A 539 -38.97 10.12 -8.69
N LYS A 540 -39.75 9.30 -7.99
CA LYS A 540 -40.58 9.78 -6.87
C LYS A 540 -39.76 10.22 -5.66
N ALA A 541 -38.63 9.62 -5.43
CA ALA A 541 -37.67 10.01 -4.37
C ALA A 541 -36.90 11.31 -4.69
N LYS A 542 -36.79 11.68 -5.98
CA LYS A 542 -36.18 12.94 -6.41
C LYS A 542 -37.12 14.14 -6.35
N GLU A 543 -38.45 13.92 -6.37
CA GLU A 543 -39.46 14.97 -6.27
C GLU A 543 -39.82 15.33 -4.81
N GLU A 544 -39.41 14.51 -3.82
CA GLU A 544 -39.68 14.74 -2.40
C GLU A 544 -38.46 15.33 -1.61
N VAL A 545 -37.38 15.71 -2.32
CA VAL A 545 -36.20 16.41 -1.77
C VAL A 545 -36.10 17.79 -2.41
#